data_cb76ab6522bc9f518647925670053bc4
#
_entry.id   cb76ab6522bc9f518647925670053bc4
#
_cell.length_a   1.000
_cell.length_b   1.000
_cell.length_c   1.000
_cell.angle_alpha   90.00
_cell.angle_beta   90.00
_cell.angle_gamma   90.00
#
_symmetry.space_group_name_H-M   'P 1'
#
loop_
_entity.id
_entity.type
_entity.pdbx_description
1 polymer ?
#
loop_
_entity_poly.entity_id
_entity_poly.type
_entity_poly.pdbx_seq_one_letter_code
_entity_poly.pdbx_strand_id
1 'polypeptide(L)'
;TFFHDLNGLAVAKTHPLNVTIIVHNNDGGGIFEYLPQKGTPHFDYLFSTAQGLDYSGLATLYGIDFVRVSSNDELKNALQNYVGTAGVHVIEIPTSKERSRELHALYTKIPTNKEDRL
;
A
#
# COMPACT_ATOMS: atom_id res chain seq x y z
N THR A 1 -7.05 -3.43 3.44
CA THR A 1 -6.98 -2.87 4.80
C THR A 1 -7.39 -1.42 4.82
N PHE A 2 -6.75 -0.52 4.05
CA PHE A 2 -7.02 0.93 4.09
C PHE A 2 -8.52 1.27 3.91
N PHE A 3 -9.19 0.69 2.92
CA PHE A 3 -10.61 0.94 2.67
C PHE A 3 -11.58 0.36 3.72
N HIS A 4 -11.12 -0.55 4.58
CA HIS A 4 -11.98 -1.10 5.64
C HIS A 4 -12.34 -0.06 6.70
N ASP A 5 -11.48 0.94 6.89
CA ASP A 5 -11.70 2.02 7.88
C ASP A 5 -11.53 3.41 7.25
N LEU A 6 -11.96 3.55 6.01
CA LEU A 6 -11.85 4.80 5.27
C LEU A 6 -12.58 5.96 5.95
N ASN A 7 -13.67 5.67 6.64
CA ASN A 7 -14.45 6.68 7.36
C ASN A 7 -13.67 7.41 8.45
N GLY A 8 -12.58 6.82 8.94
CA GLY A 8 -11.66 7.50 9.86
C GLY A 8 -11.11 8.81 9.32
N LEU A 9 -11.02 8.96 7.99
CA LEU A 9 -10.59 10.21 7.35
C LEU A 9 -11.58 11.37 7.54
N ALA A 10 -12.84 11.08 7.88
CA ALA A 10 -13.84 12.12 8.15
C ALA A 10 -13.45 12.99 9.35
N VAL A 11 -12.63 12.48 10.27
CA VAL A 11 -12.14 13.24 11.42
C VAL A 11 -11.31 14.47 11.01
N ALA A 12 -10.67 14.42 9.83
CA ALA A 12 -9.94 15.54 9.26
C ALA A 12 -10.80 16.75 8.96
N LYS A 13 -12.14 16.56 8.85
CA LYS A 13 -13.08 17.67 8.64
C LYS A 13 -13.44 18.42 9.92
N THR A 14 -13.27 17.78 11.05
CA THR A 14 -13.74 18.31 12.34
C THR A 14 -12.59 18.66 13.29
N HIS A 15 -11.38 18.17 12.99
CA HIS A 15 -10.20 18.37 13.82
C HIS A 15 -8.99 18.79 12.96
N PRO A 16 -8.19 19.75 13.44
CA PRO A 16 -6.95 20.14 12.78
C PRO A 16 -5.90 19.02 12.97
N LEU A 17 -5.79 18.14 11.97
CA LEU A 17 -4.82 17.05 11.98
C LEU A 17 -3.62 17.39 11.08
N ASN A 18 -2.44 16.88 11.49
CA ASN A 18 -1.21 16.94 10.71
C ASN A 18 -0.72 15.51 10.53
N VAL A 19 -1.20 14.85 9.46
CA VAL A 19 -0.95 13.41 9.22
C VAL A 19 -0.57 13.18 7.77
N THR A 20 0.51 12.46 7.55
CA THR A 20 0.86 11.92 6.23
C THR A 20 0.66 10.41 6.24
N ILE A 21 -0.22 9.92 5.38
CA ILE A 21 -0.57 8.51 5.25
C ILE A 21 0.09 7.96 3.98
N ILE A 22 0.92 6.95 4.11
CA ILE A 22 1.53 6.25 2.97
C ILE A 22 0.76 4.94 2.76
N VAL A 23 0.15 4.80 1.59
CA VAL A 23 -0.63 3.62 1.23
C VAL A 23 0.11 2.80 0.18
N HIS A 24 0.56 1.60 0.55
CA HIS A 24 1.01 0.62 -0.43
C HIS A 24 -0.22 -0.05 -1.05
N ASN A 25 -0.56 0.39 -2.26
CA ASN A 25 -1.72 -0.14 -2.97
C ASN A 25 -1.31 -1.35 -3.81
N ASN A 26 -1.61 -2.54 -3.32
CA ASN A 26 -1.42 -3.81 -4.03
C ASN A 26 -2.73 -4.38 -4.60
N ASP A 27 -3.80 -3.60 -4.59
CA ASP A 27 -5.13 -3.97 -5.08
C ASP A 27 -5.64 -5.30 -4.51
N GLY A 28 -5.63 -5.44 -3.19
CA GLY A 28 -6.30 -6.58 -2.51
C GLY A 28 -5.43 -7.37 -1.55
N GLY A 29 -5.80 -8.63 -1.35
CA GLY A 29 -5.23 -9.54 -0.35
C GLY A 29 -3.91 -10.17 -0.78
N GLY A 30 -2.83 -9.40 -0.90
CA GLY A 30 -1.52 -9.88 -1.37
C GLY A 30 -0.92 -11.02 -0.53
N ILE A 31 -1.28 -11.15 0.74
CA ILE A 31 -0.79 -12.24 1.60
C ILE A 31 -1.18 -13.62 1.07
N PHE A 32 -2.35 -13.73 0.43
CA PHE A 32 -2.85 -15.00 -0.08
C PHE A 32 -2.04 -15.52 -1.29
N GLU A 33 -1.25 -14.65 -1.94
CA GLU A 33 -0.34 -15.04 -3.02
C GLU A 33 0.75 -16.03 -2.59
N TYR A 34 1.02 -16.12 -1.29
CA TYR A 34 2.03 -17.01 -0.71
C TYR A 34 1.44 -18.32 -0.17
N LEU A 35 0.12 -18.48 -0.24
CA LEU A 35 -0.56 -19.65 0.32
C LEU A 35 -0.77 -20.75 -0.73
N PRO A 36 -0.94 -22.03 -0.30
CA PRO A 36 -1.17 -23.16 -1.20
C PRO A 36 -2.41 -23.03 -2.09
N GLN A 37 -3.36 -22.19 -1.69
CA GLN A 37 -4.60 -21.95 -2.44
C GLN A 37 -4.37 -21.18 -3.75
N LYS A 38 -3.20 -20.57 -3.93
CA LYS A 38 -2.90 -19.87 -5.17
C LYS A 38 -3.05 -20.80 -6.37
N GLY A 39 -3.78 -20.33 -7.40
CA GLY A 39 -4.06 -21.07 -8.60
C GLY A 39 -5.27 -22.01 -8.51
N THR A 40 -5.97 -22.05 -7.37
CA THR A 40 -7.27 -22.74 -7.29
C THR A 40 -8.36 -21.96 -8.02
N PRO A 41 -9.43 -22.61 -8.49
CA PRO A 41 -10.57 -21.93 -9.07
C PRO A 41 -11.11 -20.83 -8.14
N HIS A 42 -11.46 -19.68 -8.71
CA HIS A 42 -11.97 -18.52 -7.98
C HIS A 42 -11.03 -17.87 -6.97
N PHE A 43 -9.71 -18.16 -7.04
CA PHE A 43 -8.71 -17.60 -6.14
C PHE A 43 -8.78 -16.06 -6.09
N ASP A 44 -8.83 -15.41 -7.25
CA ASP A 44 -8.85 -13.95 -7.31
C ASP A 44 -10.09 -13.34 -6.67
N TYR A 45 -11.23 -14.00 -6.81
CA TYR A 45 -12.48 -13.56 -6.23
C TYR A 45 -12.56 -13.80 -4.72
N LEU A 46 -12.12 -14.97 -4.25
CA LEU A 46 -12.29 -15.38 -2.85
C LEU A 46 -11.17 -14.89 -1.93
N PHE A 47 -9.95 -14.76 -2.45
CA PHE A 47 -8.76 -14.49 -1.65
C PHE A 47 -8.06 -13.19 -2.01
N SER A 48 -7.76 -12.98 -3.28
CA SER A 48 -7.09 -11.77 -3.74
C SER A 48 -7.99 -10.53 -3.60
N THR A 49 -9.29 -10.69 -3.90
CA THR A 49 -10.33 -9.68 -3.70
C THR A 49 -9.94 -8.29 -4.22
N ALA A 50 -9.35 -8.25 -5.40
CA ALA A 50 -9.01 -7.00 -6.08
C ALA A 50 -10.26 -6.15 -6.29
N GLN A 51 -10.20 -4.87 -5.93
CA GLN A 51 -11.35 -3.96 -5.98
C GLN A 51 -11.27 -2.98 -7.14
N GLY A 52 -10.08 -2.73 -7.69
CA GLY A 52 -9.87 -1.81 -8.79
C GLY A 52 -10.27 -0.36 -8.47
N LEU A 53 -10.18 0.05 -7.19
CA LEU A 53 -10.62 1.37 -6.76
C LEU A 53 -9.57 2.44 -7.07
N ASP A 54 -10.04 3.59 -7.57
CA ASP A 54 -9.19 4.76 -7.73
C ASP A 54 -9.14 5.59 -6.44
N TYR A 55 -7.97 5.64 -5.82
CA TYR A 55 -7.73 6.36 -4.57
C TYR A 55 -7.76 7.88 -4.74
N SER A 56 -7.65 8.40 -5.98
CA SER A 56 -7.68 9.84 -6.21
C SER A 56 -8.99 10.51 -5.78
N GLY A 57 -10.08 9.74 -5.76
CA GLY A 57 -11.37 10.20 -5.24
C GLY A 57 -11.35 10.64 -3.77
N LEU A 58 -10.36 10.22 -2.98
CA LEU A 58 -10.19 10.62 -1.58
C LEU A 58 -9.99 12.12 -1.43
N ALA A 59 -9.24 12.74 -2.35
CA ALA A 59 -8.98 14.18 -2.34
C ALA A 59 -10.30 14.97 -2.36
N THR A 60 -11.20 14.60 -3.26
CA THR A 60 -12.50 15.27 -3.40
C THR A 60 -13.44 14.93 -2.26
N LEU A 61 -13.54 13.65 -1.87
CA LEU A 61 -14.49 13.19 -0.86
C LEU A 61 -14.18 13.77 0.53
N TYR A 62 -12.93 13.73 0.92
CA TYR A 62 -12.50 14.16 2.26
C TYR A 62 -11.85 15.53 2.28
N GLY A 63 -11.58 16.17 1.10
CA GLY A 63 -10.89 17.45 1.00
C GLY A 63 -9.49 17.38 1.62
N ILE A 64 -8.75 16.34 1.28
CA ILE A 64 -7.37 16.07 1.70
C ILE A 64 -6.45 16.13 0.50
N ASP A 65 -5.16 16.30 0.73
CA ASP A 65 -4.19 16.22 -0.35
C ASP A 65 -3.90 14.75 -0.71
N PHE A 66 -3.80 14.50 -1.99
CA PHE A 66 -3.51 13.16 -2.53
C PHE A 66 -2.47 13.23 -3.64
N VAL A 67 -1.53 12.32 -3.60
CA VAL A 67 -0.57 12.10 -4.70
C VAL A 67 -0.33 10.61 -4.91
N ARG A 68 -0.31 10.20 -6.18
CA ARG A 68 0.17 8.87 -6.59
C ARG A 68 1.59 8.99 -7.07
N VAL A 69 2.49 8.16 -6.56
CA VAL A 69 3.91 8.16 -6.92
C VAL A 69 4.28 6.86 -7.61
N SER A 70 5.12 6.95 -8.63
CA SER A 70 5.58 5.83 -9.46
C SER A 70 7.10 5.60 -9.40
N SER A 71 7.82 6.50 -8.73
CA SER A 71 9.27 6.41 -8.59
C SER A 71 9.74 6.82 -7.19
N ASN A 72 10.97 6.45 -6.85
CA ASN A 72 11.59 6.84 -5.58
C ASN A 72 11.79 8.35 -5.47
N ASP A 73 12.08 9.03 -6.59
CA ASP A 73 12.26 10.49 -6.57
C ASP A 73 10.93 11.21 -6.34
N GLU A 74 9.84 10.74 -6.96
CA GLU A 74 8.49 11.26 -6.68
C GLU A 74 8.09 11.02 -5.23
N LEU A 75 8.37 9.83 -4.67
CA LEU A 75 8.10 9.55 -3.26
C LEU A 75 8.89 10.49 -2.35
N LYS A 76 10.19 10.68 -2.62
CA LYS A 76 11.03 11.58 -1.85
C LYS A 76 10.50 13.01 -1.87
N ASN A 77 10.12 13.50 -3.05
CA ASN A 77 9.53 14.83 -3.20
C ASN A 77 8.20 14.97 -2.45
N ALA A 78 7.33 13.97 -2.55
CA ALA A 78 6.06 13.97 -1.83
C ALA A 78 6.27 13.98 -0.31
N LEU A 79 7.22 13.19 0.21
CA LEU A 79 7.56 13.18 1.63
C LEU A 79 8.12 14.54 2.09
N GLN A 80 8.98 15.17 1.31
CA GLN A 80 9.52 16.51 1.63
C GLN A 80 8.42 17.58 1.67
N ASN A 81 7.39 17.45 0.82
CA ASN A 81 6.32 18.42 0.74
C ASN A 81 5.25 18.23 1.82
N TYR A 82 5.01 16.99 2.27
CA TYR A 82 3.88 16.68 3.13
C TYR A 82 4.26 16.40 4.59
N VAL A 83 5.41 15.81 4.85
CA VAL A 83 5.80 15.49 6.23
C VAL A 83 6.09 16.78 7.00
N GLY A 84 5.39 16.95 8.12
CA GLY A 84 5.51 18.12 8.97
C GLY A 84 4.68 19.34 8.53
N THR A 85 3.87 19.21 7.46
CA THR A 85 2.93 20.26 7.04
C THR A 85 1.55 20.06 7.65
N ALA A 86 0.76 21.13 7.71
CA ALA A 86 -0.59 21.07 8.25
C ALA A 86 -1.53 20.36 7.27
N GLY A 87 -2.45 19.57 7.81
CA GLY A 87 -3.47 18.85 7.03
C GLY A 87 -3.28 17.34 7.00
N VAL A 88 -4.17 16.69 6.25
CA VAL A 88 -4.10 15.26 5.99
C VAL A 88 -3.67 15.04 4.55
N HIS A 89 -2.60 14.31 4.37
CA HIS A 89 -1.99 14.04 3.08
C HIS A 89 -1.92 12.53 2.86
N VAL A 90 -2.31 12.06 1.67
CA VAL A 90 -2.23 10.65 1.30
C VAL A 90 -1.27 10.48 0.12
N ILE A 91 -0.26 9.64 0.31
CA ILE A 91 0.69 9.24 -0.73
C ILE A 91 0.38 7.79 -1.11
N GLU A 92 -0.09 7.57 -2.32
CA GLU A 92 -0.31 6.23 -2.85
C GLU A 92 0.93 5.73 -3.59
N ILE A 93 1.39 4.53 -3.21
CA ILE A 93 2.45 3.78 -3.89
C ILE A 93 1.81 2.54 -4.52
N PRO A 94 1.49 2.55 -5.83
CA PRO A 94 1.01 1.34 -6.50
C PRO A 94 2.09 0.26 -6.50
N THR A 95 1.70 -0.96 -6.13
CA THR A 95 2.60 -2.12 -6.09
C THR A 95 1.96 -3.32 -6.76
N SER A 96 2.78 -4.23 -7.33
CA SER A 96 2.30 -5.48 -7.92
C SER A 96 2.45 -6.62 -6.94
N LYS A 97 1.38 -7.39 -6.74
CA LYS A 97 1.39 -8.63 -5.95
C LYS A 97 2.34 -9.67 -6.54
N GLU A 98 2.33 -9.80 -7.86
CA GLU A 98 3.18 -10.73 -8.61
C GLU A 98 4.65 -10.38 -8.41
N ARG A 99 5.00 -9.10 -8.61
CA ARG A 99 6.37 -8.64 -8.42
C ARG A 99 6.85 -8.80 -6.98
N SER A 100 6.00 -8.50 -6.03
CA SER A 100 6.28 -8.70 -4.60
C SER A 100 6.60 -10.18 -4.31
N ARG A 101 5.80 -11.10 -4.86
CA ARG A 101 6.03 -12.54 -4.71
C ARG A 101 7.35 -13.00 -5.33
N GLU A 102 7.67 -12.52 -6.53
CA GLU A 102 8.94 -12.84 -7.20
C GLU A 102 10.14 -12.42 -6.36
N LEU A 103 10.13 -11.18 -5.86
CA LEU A 103 11.17 -10.65 -5.02
C LEU A 103 11.29 -11.44 -3.70
N HIS A 104 10.17 -11.75 -3.08
CA HIS A 104 10.15 -12.56 -1.86
C HIS A 104 10.78 -13.93 -2.09
N ALA A 105 10.41 -14.61 -3.18
CA ALA A 105 11.00 -15.90 -3.55
C ALA A 105 12.51 -15.81 -3.84
N LEU A 106 12.97 -14.68 -4.36
CA LEU A 106 14.40 -14.44 -4.58
C LEU A 106 15.15 -14.32 -3.24
N TYR A 107 14.64 -13.51 -2.32
CA TYR A 107 15.27 -13.30 -1.01
C TYR A 107 15.26 -14.54 -0.12
N THR A 108 14.25 -15.38 -0.21
CA THR A 108 14.18 -16.63 0.56
C THR A 108 15.11 -17.74 0.03
N LYS A 109 15.63 -17.58 -1.19
CA LYS A 109 16.60 -18.52 -1.78
C LYS A 109 18.07 -18.19 -1.45
N ILE A 110 18.35 -17.17 -0.68
CA ILE A 110 19.72 -16.87 -0.26
C ILE A 110 20.23 -18.04 0.57
N PRO A 111 21.29 -18.77 0.12
CA PRO A 111 21.85 -19.86 0.90
C PRO A 111 22.33 -19.29 2.25
N THR A 112 21.77 -19.75 3.33
CA THR A 112 22.41 -19.54 4.64
C THR A 112 23.68 -20.37 4.62
N ASN A 113 24.83 -19.75 4.49
CA ASN A 113 26.11 -20.42 4.68
C ASN A 113 26.06 -21.07 6.06
N LYS A 114 26.22 -22.41 6.09
CA LYS A 114 26.20 -23.17 7.33
C LYS A 114 27.40 -22.85 8.25
N GLU A 115 28.31 -22.00 7.80
CA GLU A 115 29.53 -21.65 8.53
C GLU A 115 29.38 -20.48 9.51
N ASP A 116 28.27 -19.74 9.47
CA ASP A 116 28.00 -18.63 10.40
C ASP A 116 27.20 -19.02 11.65
N ARG A 117 27.14 -20.32 11.96
CA ARG A 117 26.58 -20.84 13.22
C ARG A 117 27.67 -21.35 14.14
N LEU A 118 28.40 -20.47 14.76
CA LEU A 118 29.16 -20.70 15.99
C LEU A 118 28.78 -19.65 17.03
#